data_2e072ba06814620d773b59de69bec9d7
#
_entry.id   2e072ba06814620d773b59de69bec9d7
#
_cell.length_a   1.000
_cell.length_b   1.000
_cell.length_c   1.000
_cell.angle_alpha   90.00
_cell.angle_beta   90.00
_cell.angle_gamma   90.00
#
_symmetry.space_group_name_H-M   'P 1'
#
loop_
_entity.id
_entity.type
_entity.pdbx_description
1 polymer ?
#
loop_
_entity_poly.entity_id
_entity_poly.type
_entity_poly.pdbx_seq_one_letter_code
_entity_poly.pdbx_strand_id
1 'polypeptide(L)'
;MAVIRMSGDLIFEYDIVNDKMYYAGPGEGILYSRQITEGYTDQLLKEAGNRTETVEQQLAEALRSGKPDIYIELCKTDAEGKPRWVKVIGQTFYDEKGEPERVLGKVCDIDDQKKKEWELREKSQKDSLTGLLNNSTIKQQIGARLQSLKRGQTGYLVVQDVDSFKKINDTNGHLLDRKSVV
;
A
#
# COMPACT_ATOMS: atom_id res chain seq x y z
N MET A 1 16.97 -21.87 13.81
CA MET A 1 15.56 -22.24 13.48
C MET A 1 14.49 -21.69 14.44
N ALA A 2 14.80 -21.28 15.68
CA ALA A 2 13.80 -20.77 16.63
C ALA A 2 13.30 -19.33 16.36
N VAL A 3 14.13 -18.45 15.81
CA VAL A 3 13.78 -17.04 15.57
C VAL A 3 12.75 -16.86 14.44
N ILE A 4 12.69 -17.80 13.50
CA ILE A 4 11.77 -17.76 12.35
C ILE A 4 10.30 -18.00 12.78
N ARG A 5 10.07 -18.74 13.87
CA ARG A 5 8.71 -19.04 14.35
C ARG A 5 8.03 -17.93 15.14
N MET A 6 8.77 -16.90 15.56
CA MET A 6 8.23 -15.84 16.44
C MET A 6 7.65 -14.62 15.68
N SER A 7 7.97 -14.44 14.39
CA SER A 7 7.54 -13.25 13.65
C SER A 7 6.26 -13.46 12.81
N GLY A 8 5.80 -14.69 12.62
CA GLY A 8 4.69 -14.99 11.70
C GLY A 8 5.02 -14.75 10.21
N ASP A 9 6.25 -14.34 9.92
CA ASP A 9 6.69 -14.04 8.55
C ASP A 9 6.89 -15.34 7.75
N LEU A 10 6.55 -15.30 6.48
CA LEU A 10 6.86 -16.33 5.52
C LEU A 10 8.24 -16.05 4.92
N ILE A 11 9.17 -16.99 5.08
CA ILE A 11 10.51 -16.90 4.50
C ILE A 11 10.51 -17.55 3.14
N PHE A 12 11.27 -16.97 2.20
CA PHE A 12 11.44 -17.55 0.89
C PHE A 12 12.91 -17.55 0.45
N GLU A 13 13.23 -18.50 -0.39
CA GLU A 13 14.41 -18.52 -1.25
C GLU A 13 13.95 -18.63 -2.69
N TYR A 14 14.43 -17.71 -3.55
CA TYR A 14 14.17 -17.75 -4.97
C TYR A 14 15.48 -18.01 -5.70
N ASP A 15 15.53 -19.14 -6.38
CA ASP A 15 16.61 -19.51 -7.30
C ASP A 15 16.37 -18.82 -8.63
N ILE A 16 17.22 -17.84 -8.93
CA ILE A 16 17.11 -17.02 -10.15
C ILE A 16 17.39 -17.84 -11.40
N VAL A 17 18.37 -18.75 -11.32
CA VAL A 17 18.85 -19.53 -12.46
C VAL A 17 17.79 -20.52 -12.94
N ASN A 18 17.12 -21.19 -11.99
CA ASN A 18 16.15 -22.25 -12.29
C ASN A 18 14.68 -21.77 -12.21
N ASP A 19 14.45 -20.49 -11.94
CA ASP A 19 13.12 -19.88 -11.70
C ASP A 19 12.29 -20.67 -10.67
N LYS A 20 12.91 -21.01 -9.53
CA LYS A 20 12.28 -21.80 -8.48
C LYS A 20 12.11 -20.99 -7.20
N MET A 21 10.90 -21.04 -6.65
CA MET A 21 10.58 -20.43 -5.37
C MET A 21 10.40 -21.49 -4.30
N TYR A 22 11.08 -21.33 -3.19
CA TYR A 22 11.00 -22.17 -1.99
C TYR A 22 10.43 -21.34 -0.84
N TYR A 23 9.43 -21.87 -0.14
CA TYR A 23 8.85 -21.23 1.02
C TYR A 23 9.08 -22.04 2.26
N ALA A 24 9.39 -21.36 3.38
CA ALA A 24 9.53 -21.95 4.71
C ALA A 24 8.91 -21.03 5.76
N GLY A 25 8.13 -21.59 6.67
CA GLY A 25 7.56 -20.85 7.80
C GLY A 25 6.05 -20.96 7.94
N PRO A 26 5.48 -20.36 8.98
CA PRO A 26 4.07 -20.48 9.34
C PRO A 26 3.12 -19.61 8.52
N GLY A 27 3.51 -19.13 7.36
CA GLY A 27 2.77 -18.20 6.51
C GLY A 27 1.40 -18.71 6.00
N GLU A 28 0.71 -19.53 6.80
CA GLU A 28 -0.66 -19.94 6.54
C GLU A 28 -1.57 -18.70 6.42
N GLY A 29 -2.14 -18.50 5.23
CA GLY A 29 -3.05 -17.41 4.92
C GLY A 29 -2.43 -16.20 4.20
N ILE A 30 -1.10 -16.05 4.14
CA ILE A 30 -0.47 -14.90 3.46
C ILE A 30 -0.25 -15.18 1.96
N LEU A 31 0.10 -16.41 1.62
CA LEU A 31 0.28 -16.86 0.22
C LEU A 31 -0.14 -18.32 0.11
N TYR A 32 -0.62 -18.73 -1.08
CA TYR A 32 -0.87 -20.15 -1.38
C TYR A 32 0.43 -20.93 -1.21
N SER A 33 0.52 -21.70 -0.13
CA SER A 33 1.72 -22.44 0.20
C SER A 33 1.83 -23.73 -0.60
N ARG A 34 2.40 -23.67 -1.79
CA ARG A 34 3.21 -24.77 -2.25
C ARG A 34 4.62 -24.55 -1.69
N GLN A 35 5.16 -25.53 -1.00
CA GLN A 35 6.52 -25.44 -0.46
C GLN A 35 7.58 -25.17 -1.53
N ILE A 36 7.32 -25.56 -2.78
CA ILE A 36 8.20 -25.36 -3.93
C ILE A 36 7.33 -25.03 -5.15
N THR A 37 7.68 -23.97 -5.88
CA THR A 37 7.03 -23.59 -7.14
C THR A 37 8.08 -23.43 -8.22
N GLU A 38 8.00 -24.24 -9.27
CA GLU A 38 8.83 -24.16 -10.48
C GLU A 38 8.22 -23.18 -11.48
N GLY A 39 9.07 -22.44 -12.23
CA GLY A 39 8.62 -21.42 -13.16
C GLY A 39 7.85 -20.31 -12.48
N TYR A 40 8.29 -19.88 -11.31
CA TYR A 40 7.54 -18.99 -10.43
C TYR A 40 7.26 -17.63 -11.07
N THR A 41 8.29 -16.99 -11.59
CA THR A 41 8.14 -15.67 -12.21
C THR A 41 7.45 -15.77 -13.57
N ASP A 42 7.61 -16.88 -14.30
CA ASP A 42 6.84 -17.14 -15.52
C ASP A 42 5.34 -17.31 -15.24
N GLN A 43 4.98 -17.92 -14.10
CA GLN A 43 3.58 -18.00 -13.66
C GLN A 43 3.03 -16.61 -13.30
N LEU A 44 3.78 -15.80 -12.56
CA LEU A 44 3.38 -14.42 -12.23
C LEU A 44 3.12 -13.61 -13.50
N LEU A 45 4.00 -13.70 -14.50
CA LEU A 45 3.84 -12.98 -15.76
C LEU A 45 2.65 -13.49 -16.59
N LYS A 46 2.33 -14.79 -16.53
CA LYS A 46 1.10 -15.34 -17.15
C LYS A 46 -0.16 -14.84 -16.46
N GLU A 47 -0.17 -14.76 -15.13
CA GLU A 47 -1.29 -14.21 -14.35
C GLU A 47 -1.52 -12.71 -14.63
N ALA A 48 -0.44 -11.96 -14.83
CA ALA A 48 -0.49 -10.56 -15.24
C ALA A 48 -1.15 -10.38 -16.62
N GLY A 49 -0.91 -11.31 -17.54
CA GLY A 49 -1.40 -11.26 -18.92
C GLY A 49 -0.92 -10.01 -19.65
N ASN A 50 -1.82 -9.39 -20.43
CA ASN A 50 -1.51 -8.15 -21.17
C ASN A 50 -1.72 -6.86 -20.33
N ARG A 51 -2.02 -6.98 -19.04
CA ARG A 51 -2.16 -5.82 -18.16
C ARG A 51 -0.77 -5.28 -17.82
N THR A 52 -0.60 -3.97 -17.91
CA THR A 52 0.64 -3.28 -17.55
C THR A 52 0.62 -2.87 -16.07
N GLU A 53 1.79 -2.82 -15.45
CA GLU A 53 1.98 -2.35 -14.07
C GLU A 53 1.23 -3.18 -13.01
N THR A 54 1.06 -4.48 -13.25
CA THR A 54 0.46 -5.35 -12.24
C THR A 54 1.44 -5.67 -11.11
N VAL A 55 0.89 -6.08 -9.97
CA VAL A 55 1.65 -6.52 -8.80
C VAL A 55 2.54 -7.72 -9.15
N GLU A 56 2.03 -8.63 -9.96
CA GLU A 56 2.72 -9.83 -10.43
C GLU A 56 3.94 -9.47 -11.28
N GLN A 57 3.80 -8.50 -12.19
CA GLN A 57 4.92 -8.00 -13.00
C GLN A 57 5.99 -7.33 -12.13
N GLN A 58 5.58 -6.44 -11.23
CA GLN A 58 6.52 -5.76 -10.33
C GLN A 58 7.31 -6.75 -9.48
N LEU A 59 6.66 -7.80 -8.97
CA LEU A 59 7.32 -8.83 -8.18
C LEU A 59 8.28 -9.68 -9.04
N ALA A 60 7.85 -10.11 -10.22
CA ALA A 60 8.67 -10.89 -11.14
C ALA A 60 9.91 -10.11 -11.59
N GLU A 61 9.73 -8.83 -11.96
CA GLU A 61 10.83 -7.95 -12.35
C GLU A 61 11.82 -7.72 -11.21
N ALA A 62 11.32 -7.48 -9.99
CA ALA A 62 12.18 -7.28 -8.83
C ALA A 62 13.01 -8.52 -8.50
N LEU A 63 12.42 -9.72 -8.53
CA LEU A 63 13.11 -10.97 -8.27
C LEU A 63 14.19 -11.26 -9.34
N ARG A 64 13.93 -10.94 -10.60
CA ARG A 64 14.87 -11.14 -11.71
C ARG A 64 15.89 -10.01 -11.89
N SER A 65 15.68 -8.87 -11.22
CA SER A 65 16.47 -7.65 -11.48
C SER A 65 17.93 -7.76 -11.11
N GLY A 66 18.31 -8.72 -10.29
CA GLY A 66 19.66 -8.82 -9.72
C GLY A 66 20.04 -7.63 -8.82
N LYS A 67 19.09 -6.78 -8.41
CA LYS A 67 19.36 -5.70 -7.45
C LYS A 67 19.72 -6.28 -6.09
N PRO A 68 20.69 -5.66 -5.36
CA PRO A 68 21.13 -6.16 -4.06
C PRO A 68 19.99 -6.34 -3.05
N ASP A 69 19.10 -5.35 -2.99
CA ASP A 69 17.98 -5.34 -2.07
C ASP A 69 16.65 -5.26 -2.83
N ILE A 70 15.69 -6.05 -2.37
CA ILE A 70 14.30 -6.04 -2.85
C ILE A 70 13.42 -5.53 -1.73
N TYR A 71 12.62 -4.52 -2.02
CA TYR A 71 11.60 -3.98 -1.13
C TYR A 71 10.36 -3.63 -1.93
N ILE A 72 9.27 -4.36 -1.70
CA ILE A 72 7.99 -4.14 -2.40
C ILE A 72 6.85 -4.27 -1.40
N GLU A 73 5.92 -3.32 -1.42
CA GLU A 73 4.64 -3.43 -0.77
C GLU A 73 3.56 -3.66 -1.82
N LEU A 74 2.76 -4.68 -1.62
CA LEU A 74 1.75 -5.07 -2.59
C LEU A 74 0.47 -5.54 -1.89
N CYS A 75 -0.67 -5.37 -2.56
CA CYS A 75 -1.94 -5.90 -2.12
C CYS A 75 -2.26 -7.16 -2.92
N LYS A 76 -2.34 -8.29 -2.23
CA LYS A 76 -2.73 -9.58 -2.81
C LYS A 76 -4.04 -10.06 -2.21
N THR A 77 -4.74 -10.89 -2.98
CA THR A 77 -5.93 -11.58 -2.50
C THR A 77 -5.49 -12.84 -1.74
N ASP A 78 -5.97 -13.01 -0.51
CA ASP A 78 -5.71 -14.20 0.30
C ASP A 78 -6.54 -15.42 -0.17
N ALA A 79 -6.40 -16.53 0.54
CA ALA A 79 -7.12 -17.76 0.22
C ALA A 79 -8.65 -17.65 0.35
N GLU A 80 -9.12 -16.70 1.16
CA GLU A 80 -10.55 -16.41 1.34
C GLU A 80 -11.10 -15.36 0.37
N GLY A 81 -10.29 -14.88 -0.57
CA GLY A 81 -10.69 -13.86 -1.54
C GLY A 81 -10.63 -12.43 -1.01
N LYS A 82 -10.02 -12.19 0.15
CA LYS A 82 -9.90 -10.86 0.75
C LYS A 82 -8.58 -10.19 0.37
N PRO A 83 -8.59 -8.88 0.08
CA PRO A 83 -7.36 -8.14 -0.16
C PRO A 83 -6.54 -8.04 1.13
N ARG A 84 -5.25 -8.37 1.04
CA ARG A 84 -4.26 -8.24 2.13
C ARG A 84 -3.03 -7.52 1.65
N TRP A 85 -2.55 -6.60 2.48
CA TRP A 85 -1.30 -5.92 2.22
C TRP A 85 -0.13 -6.72 2.78
N VAL A 86 0.83 -7.00 1.92
CA VAL A 86 2.06 -7.68 2.29
C VAL A 86 3.27 -6.87 1.84
N LYS A 87 4.36 -7.04 2.56
CA LYS A 87 5.66 -6.47 2.26
C LYS A 87 6.65 -7.61 1.98
N VAL A 88 7.27 -7.56 0.81
CA VAL A 88 8.35 -8.47 0.41
C VAL A 88 9.68 -7.75 0.61
N ILE A 89 10.54 -8.36 1.39
CA ILE A 89 11.92 -7.90 1.63
C ILE A 89 12.83 -9.04 1.26
N GLY A 90 13.83 -8.78 0.42
CA GLY A 90 14.79 -9.77 0.00
C GLY A 90 16.17 -9.19 -0.22
N GLN A 91 17.17 -10.05 -0.18
CA GLN A 91 18.54 -9.76 -0.51
C GLN A 91 19.04 -10.72 -1.58
N THR A 92 19.68 -10.18 -2.61
CA THR A 92 20.24 -10.96 -3.71
C THR A 92 21.64 -11.41 -3.36
N PHE A 93 21.92 -12.69 -3.59
CA PHE A 93 23.23 -13.31 -3.48
C PHE A 93 23.75 -13.60 -4.87
N TYR A 94 25.05 -13.40 -5.04
CA TYR A 94 25.74 -13.51 -6.32
C TYR A 94 26.71 -14.68 -6.29
N ASP A 95 26.95 -15.26 -7.44
CA ASP A 95 27.96 -16.31 -7.62
C ASP A 95 29.39 -15.73 -7.60
N GLU A 96 30.40 -16.60 -7.75
CA GLU A 96 31.83 -16.20 -7.79
C GLU A 96 32.16 -15.27 -8.97
N LYS A 97 31.32 -15.19 -10.00
CA LYS A 97 31.49 -14.34 -11.19
C LYS A 97 30.78 -13.00 -11.03
N GLY A 98 30.01 -12.82 -9.95
CA GLY A 98 29.23 -11.63 -9.71
C GLY A 98 27.84 -11.65 -10.39
N GLU A 99 27.40 -12.79 -10.90
CA GLU A 99 26.08 -12.95 -11.48
C GLU A 99 25.05 -13.27 -10.38
N PRO A 100 23.82 -12.72 -10.44
CA PRO A 100 22.80 -12.96 -9.44
C PRO A 100 22.34 -14.42 -9.47
N GLU A 101 22.50 -15.12 -8.36
CA GLU A 101 22.22 -16.55 -8.23
C GLU A 101 20.89 -16.81 -7.53
N ARG A 102 20.65 -16.16 -6.39
CA ARG A 102 19.47 -16.40 -5.56
C ARG A 102 19.06 -15.16 -4.76
N VAL A 103 17.78 -15.11 -4.37
CA VAL A 103 17.24 -14.13 -3.45
C VAL A 103 16.79 -14.84 -2.18
N LEU A 104 17.27 -14.41 -1.02
CA LEU A 104 16.70 -14.80 0.27
C LEU A 104 15.86 -13.66 0.82
N GLY A 105 14.68 -13.98 1.30
CA GLY A 105 13.80 -12.93 1.79
C GLY A 105 12.67 -13.41 2.68
N LYS A 106 11.81 -12.47 3.00
CA LYS A 106 10.62 -12.72 3.78
C LYS A 106 9.42 -11.91 3.26
N VAL A 107 8.25 -12.46 3.48
CA VAL A 107 6.96 -11.79 3.26
C VAL A 107 6.33 -11.55 4.63
N CYS A 108 6.05 -10.28 4.91
CA CYS A 108 5.43 -9.83 6.15
C CYS A 108 4.00 -9.37 5.87
N ASP A 109 3.05 -9.76 6.70
CA ASP A 109 1.71 -9.14 6.71
C ASP A 109 1.83 -7.72 7.28
N ILE A 110 1.36 -6.74 6.53
CA ILE A 110 1.35 -5.32 6.94
C ILE A 110 -0.07 -4.74 6.90
N ASP A 111 -1.10 -5.58 6.86
CA ASP A 111 -2.49 -5.15 6.73
C ASP A 111 -2.92 -4.26 7.91
N ASP A 112 -2.59 -4.66 9.13
CA ASP A 112 -2.87 -3.87 10.33
C ASP A 112 -2.07 -2.55 10.37
N GLN A 113 -0.83 -2.56 9.88
CA GLN A 113 -0.03 -1.35 9.75
C GLN A 113 -0.68 -0.39 8.76
N LYS A 114 -1.08 -0.87 7.59
CA LYS A 114 -1.77 -0.07 6.56
C LYS A 114 -3.10 0.49 7.06
N LYS A 115 -3.89 -0.30 7.77
CA LYS A 115 -5.15 0.19 8.39
C LYS A 115 -4.89 1.34 9.35
N LYS A 116 -3.90 1.21 10.24
CA LYS A 116 -3.52 2.28 11.17
C LYS A 116 -3.01 3.53 10.46
N GLU A 117 -2.21 3.37 9.42
CA GLU A 117 -1.73 4.49 8.60
C GLU A 117 -2.90 5.22 7.92
N TRP A 118 -3.88 4.49 7.38
CA TRP A 118 -5.07 5.09 6.77
C TRP A 118 -5.96 5.81 7.79
N GLU A 119 -6.21 5.19 8.95
CA GLU A 119 -6.97 5.83 10.03
C GLU A 119 -6.31 7.14 10.51
N LEU A 120 -4.98 7.12 10.71
CA LEU A 120 -4.24 8.32 11.10
C LEU A 120 -4.29 9.38 10.01
N ARG A 121 -4.16 8.98 8.76
CA ARG A 121 -4.26 9.88 7.61
C ARG A 121 -5.64 10.50 7.51
N GLU A 122 -6.70 9.70 7.66
CA GLU A 122 -8.08 10.18 7.64
C GLU A 122 -8.33 11.18 8.76
N LYS A 123 -7.91 10.87 9.99
CA LYS A 123 -7.99 11.79 11.13
C LYS A 123 -7.22 13.09 10.89
N SER A 124 -6.05 13.01 10.28
CA SER A 124 -5.23 14.20 9.95
C SER A 124 -5.83 15.07 8.84
N GLN A 125 -6.68 14.51 7.97
CA GLN A 125 -7.30 15.23 6.87
C GLN A 125 -8.62 15.92 7.23
N LYS A 126 -9.24 15.51 8.33
CA LYS A 126 -10.53 16.03 8.78
C LYS A 126 -10.38 17.03 9.92
N ASP A 127 -11.28 17.97 9.99
CA ASP A 127 -11.51 18.82 11.14
C ASP A 127 -12.23 18.00 12.22
N SER A 128 -11.67 17.97 13.42
CA SER A 128 -12.17 17.13 14.52
C SER A 128 -13.55 17.52 15.03
N LEU A 129 -13.99 18.75 14.77
CA LEU A 129 -15.26 19.28 15.23
C LEU A 129 -16.40 18.96 14.27
N THR A 130 -16.15 19.16 12.98
CA THR A 130 -17.18 19.09 11.94
C THR A 130 -17.14 17.78 11.16
N GLY A 131 -16.03 17.04 11.22
CA GLY A 131 -15.80 15.84 10.40
C GLY A 131 -15.54 16.14 8.91
N LEU A 132 -15.61 17.40 8.50
CA LEU A 132 -15.29 17.83 7.14
C LEU A 132 -13.78 17.86 6.91
N LEU A 133 -13.36 17.98 5.65
CA LEU A 133 -11.94 18.14 5.34
C LEU A 133 -11.42 19.44 5.98
N ASN A 134 -10.27 19.36 6.62
CA ASN A 134 -9.65 20.55 7.20
C ASN A 134 -9.11 21.48 6.10
N ASN A 135 -8.86 22.73 6.47
CA ASN A 135 -8.44 23.80 5.54
C ASN A 135 -7.18 23.43 4.73
N SER A 136 -6.21 22.77 5.36
CA SER A 136 -4.99 22.34 4.68
C SER A 136 -5.28 21.31 3.59
N THR A 137 -6.09 20.31 3.92
CA THR A 137 -6.46 19.23 2.99
C THR A 137 -7.28 19.76 1.81
N ILE A 138 -8.24 20.65 2.06
CA ILE A 138 -9.04 21.26 1.00
C ILE A 138 -8.15 22.04 0.04
N LYS A 139 -7.24 22.88 0.54
CA LYS A 139 -6.31 23.65 -0.30
C LYS A 139 -5.44 22.75 -1.17
N GLN A 140 -4.93 21.66 -0.59
CA GLN A 140 -4.13 20.69 -1.32
C GLN A 140 -4.94 19.99 -2.42
N GLN A 141 -6.16 19.57 -2.13
CA GLN A 141 -7.05 18.92 -3.12
C GLN A 141 -7.44 19.87 -4.25
N ILE A 142 -7.76 21.12 -3.94
CA ILE A 142 -8.03 22.14 -4.95
C ILE A 142 -6.81 22.34 -5.85
N GLY A 143 -5.63 22.48 -5.27
CA GLY A 143 -4.38 22.63 -6.01
C GLY A 143 -4.11 21.45 -6.95
N ALA A 144 -4.25 20.22 -6.46
CA ALA A 144 -4.09 19.01 -7.26
C ALA A 144 -5.13 18.94 -8.39
N ARG A 145 -6.39 19.32 -8.10
CA ARG A 145 -7.45 19.32 -9.12
C ARG A 145 -7.17 20.34 -10.22
N LEU A 146 -6.72 21.54 -9.86
CA LEU A 146 -6.35 22.57 -10.83
C LEU A 146 -5.20 22.11 -11.74
N GLN A 147 -4.18 21.46 -11.17
CA GLN A 147 -3.05 20.92 -11.94
C GLN A 147 -3.46 19.77 -12.88
N SER A 148 -4.49 19.00 -12.52
CA SER A 148 -4.99 17.89 -13.34
C SER A 148 -5.94 18.32 -14.47
N LEU A 149 -6.36 19.57 -14.52
CA LEU A 149 -7.25 20.08 -15.57
C LEU A 149 -6.52 20.10 -16.92
N LYS A 150 -7.16 19.49 -17.92
CA LYS A 150 -6.68 19.55 -19.30
C LYS A 150 -7.10 20.88 -19.96
N ARG A 151 -6.38 21.29 -21.00
CA ARG A 151 -6.71 22.48 -21.77
C ARG A 151 -8.16 22.43 -22.28
N GLY A 152 -8.95 23.46 -21.94
CA GLY A 152 -10.37 23.54 -22.31
C GLY A 152 -11.35 22.95 -21.29
N GLN A 153 -10.85 22.34 -20.20
CA GLN A 153 -11.71 21.97 -19.08
C GLN A 153 -11.90 23.16 -18.14
N THR A 154 -13.12 23.31 -17.64
CA THR A 154 -13.49 24.32 -16.63
C THR A 154 -14.04 23.65 -15.39
N GLY A 155 -13.91 24.30 -14.24
CA GLY A 155 -14.47 23.88 -12.95
C GLY A 155 -14.97 25.09 -12.19
N TYR A 156 -15.81 24.84 -11.19
CA TYR A 156 -16.32 25.88 -10.30
C TYR A 156 -15.86 25.61 -8.87
N LEU A 157 -15.42 26.66 -8.19
CA LEU A 157 -15.18 26.67 -6.76
C LEU A 157 -16.24 27.55 -6.09
N VAL A 158 -17.00 26.95 -5.20
CA VAL A 158 -17.99 27.67 -4.40
C VAL A 158 -17.45 27.86 -2.99
N VAL A 159 -17.39 29.10 -2.54
CA VAL A 159 -17.00 29.45 -1.17
C VAL A 159 -18.24 30.08 -0.52
N GLN A 160 -18.63 29.53 0.63
CA GLN A 160 -19.77 30.03 1.41
C GLN A 160 -19.30 30.47 2.79
N ASP A 161 -19.84 31.57 3.27
CA ASP A 161 -19.61 32.07 4.63
C ASP A 161 -20.96 32.41 5.27
N VAL A 162 -21.03 32.35 6.59
CA VAL A 162 -22.25 32.64 7.35
C VAL A 162 -22.19 34.09 7.85
N ASP A 163 -23.08 34.92 7.32
CA ASP A 163 -23.14 36.32 7.72
C ASP A 163 -23.44 36.47 9.22
N SER A 164 -22.67 37.36 9.84
CA SER A 164 -22.86 37.71 11.25
C SER A 164 -22.70 36.52 12.23
N PHE A 165 -21.98 35.47 11.87
CA PHE A 165 -21.76 34.26 12.68
C PHE A 165 -21.31 34.60 14.13
N LYS A 166 -20.43 35.59 14.26
CA LYS A 166 -19.98 36.06 15.56
C LYS A 166 -21.14 36.57 16.44
N LYS A 167 -22.12 37.31 15.88
CA LYS A 167 -23.30 37.77 16.63
C LYS A 167 -24.16 36.61 17.09
N ILE A 168 -24.29 35.58 16.27
CA ILE A 168 -25.04 34.36 16.60
C ILE A 168 -24.41 33.68 17.81
N ASN A 169 -23.10 33.52 17.80
CA ASN A 169 -22.36 32.91 18.91
C ASN A 169 -22.41 33.75 20.19
N ASP A 170 -22.24 35.07 20.07
CA ASP A 170 -22.28 35.98 21.23
C ASP A 170 -23.70 36.01 21.90
N THR A 171 -24.77 35.80 21.12
CA THR A 171 -26.15 35.80 21.61
C THR A 171 -26.58 34.46 22.17
N ASN A 172 -26.15 33.33 21.57
CA ASN A 172 -26.67 32.01 21.90
C ASN A 172 -25.66 31.11 22.62
N GLY A 173 -24.46 31.63 22.88
CA GLY A 173 -23.35 30.90 23.49
C GLY A 173 -22.67 29.88 22.55
N HIS A 174 -21.45 29.53 22.86
CA HIS A 174 -20.59 28.61 22.04
C HIS A 174 -21.14 27.18 21.87
N LEU A 175 -22.28 26.84 22.53
CA LEU A 175 -22.90 25.52 22.38
C LEU A 175 -23.63 25.32 21.04
N LEU A 176 -24.07 26.41 20.38
CA LEU A 176 -24.72 26.36 19.07
C LEU A 176 -23.70 26.33 17.92
N ASP A 177 -22.49 26.81 18.15
CA ASP A 177 -21.39 26.81 17.21
C ASP A 177 -21.11 25.41 16.66
N ARG A 178 -21.25 24.39 17.49
CA ARG A 178 -20.97 22.99 17.17
C ARG A 178 -22.06 22.27 16.37
N LYS A 179 -23.30 22.79 16.34
CA LYS A 179 -24.44 22.13 15.69
C LYS A 179 -24.87 22.76 14.36
N SER A 180 -24.41 23.99 14.08
CA SER A 180 -24.86 24.75 12.91
C SER A 180 -24.03 24.50 11.63
N VAL A 181 -23.02 23.63 11.68
CA VAL A 181 -22.10 23.39 10.59
C VAL A 181 -22.29 21.99 9.94
N VAL A 182 -23.39 21.28 10.29
CA VAL A 182 -23.76 20.01 9.65
C VAL A 182 -25.03 20.16 8.84
#